data_45aef5e777d03d0a7e040a5481e23d4e
#
_entry.id   45aef5e777d03d0a7e040a5481e23d4e
#
_cell.length_a   1.000
_cell.length_b   1.000
_cell.length_c   1.000
_cell.angle_alpha   90.00
_cell.angle_beta   90.00
_cell.angle_gamma   90.00
#
_symmetry.space_group_name_H-M   'P 1'
#
loop_
_entity.id
_entity.type
_entity.pdbx_description
1 polymer ?
#
loop_
_entity_poly.entity_id
_entity_poly.type
_entity_poly.pdbx_seq_one_letter_code
_entity_poly.pdbx_strand_id
1 'polypeptide(L)'
;MRPYGHVVFVHGPALLPVLDASRPCSLYWQESSKQISLLLPRTLLEQYFPHQKPVCAERLDADLPMVQLSHRLLQESMNNPALSETESEAALQAMVCLLRPVLHQRESVQPRSERQFQKVVTLIDDNIREEILRPEWIAGETGMSVRSLYRMFADK
;
A
#
# COMPACT_ATOMS: atom_id res chain seq x y z
N MET A 1 4.21 1.48 -22.21
CA MET A 1 4.13 2.63 -21.33
C MET A 1 3.26 2.21 -20.14
N ARG A 2 3.86 1.86 -18.99
CA ARG A 2 3.07 1.47 -17.81
C ARG A 2 2.35 2.71 -17.30
N PRO A 3 1.04 2.65 -17.04
CA PRO A 3 0.35 3.77 -16.45
C PRO A 3 0.99 4.05 -15.08
N TYR A 4 1.34 5.30 -14.84
CA TYR A 4 1.85 5.76 -13.55
C TYR A 4 0.78 5.48 -12.49
N GLY A 5 0.94 4.37 -11.75
CA GLY A 5 0.04 4.04 -10.66
C GLY A 5 0.23 5.03 -9.51
N HIS A 6 -0.85 5.40 -8.86
CA HIS A 6 -0.83 6.18 -7.63
C HIS A 6 -1.20 5.26 -6.47
N VAL A 7 -0.64 5.52 -5.32
CA VAL A 7 -1.09 4.94 -4.06
C VAL A 7 -1.85 6.00 -3.31
N VAL A 8 -3.02 5.66 -2.84
CA VAL A 8 -3.93 6.59 -2.17
C VAL A 8 -4.00 6.24 -0.70
N PHE A 9 -3.64 7.19 0.14
CA PHE A 9 -3.86 7.13 1.58
C PHE A 9 -5.11 7.93 1.89
N VAL A 10 -6.11 7.29 2.49
CA VAL A 10 -7.36 7.94 2.84
C VAL A 10 -7.43 8.10 4.35
N HIS A 11 -7.31 9.34 4.82
CA HIS A 11 -7.43 9.65 6.23
C HIS A 11 -8.90 9.78 6.63
N GLY A 12 -9.36 8.88 7.49
CA GLY A 12 -10.69 8.90 8.09
C GLY A 12 -10.61 8.88 9.62
N PRO A 13 -11.73 8.97 10.31
CA PRO A 13 -11.76 9.10 11.78
C PRO A 13 -11.25 7.87 12.54
N ALA A 14 -11.24 6.70 11.94
CA ALA A 14 -10.86 5.46 12.61
C ALA A 14 -9.76 4.65 11.91
N LEU A 15 -9.53 4.83 10.62
CA LEU A 15 -8.63 4.00 9.82
C LEU A 15 -7.99 4.78 8.69
N LEU A 16 -6.77 4.42 8.35
CA LEU A 16 -6.05 4.90 7.16
C LEU A 16 -5.92 3.75 6.15
N PRO A 17 -6.86 3.55 5.23
CA PRO A 17 -6.67 2.59 4.14
C PRO A 17 -5.60 3.07 3.16
N VAL A 18 -4.73 2.14 2.76
CA VAL A 18 -3.73 2.32 1.72
C VAL A 18 -4.22 1.61 0.46
N LEU A 19 -4.42 2.33 -0.62
CA LEU A 19 -5.02 1.83 -1.84
C LEU A 19 -4.07 1.99 -3.02
N ASP A 20 -4.03 0.99 -3.88
CA ASP A 20 -3.35 1.08 -5.17
C ASP A 20 -4.35 1.51 -6.26
N ALA A 21 -4.21 2.74 -6.75
CA ALA A 21 -5.13 3.28 -7.77
C ALA A 21 -5.03 2.55 -9.12
N SER A 22 -4.05 1.66 -9.31
CA SER A 22 -3.98 0.79 -10.49
C SER A 22 -4.88 -0.45 -10.40
N ARG A 23 -5.50 -0.70 -9.24
CA ARG A 23 -6.37 -1.84 -8.99
C ARG A 23 -7.80 -1.40 -8.73
N PRO A 24 -8.80 -2.13 -9.22
CA PRO A 24 -10.19 -1.89 -8.86
C PRO A 24 -10.37 -2.00 -7.35
N CYS A 25 -10.99 -1.00 -6.74
CA CYS A 25 -11.37 -1.04 -5.34
C CYS A 25 -12.76 -0.43 -5.15
N SER A 26 -13.47 -0.89 -4.15
CA SER A 26 -14.75 -0.32 -3.74
C SER A 26 -14.62 0.24 -2.33
N LEU A 27 -14.96 1.51 -2.18
CA LEU A 27 -14.94 2.22 -0.90
C LEU A 27 -16.37 2.50 -0.48
N TYR A 28 -16.73 2.10 0.71
CA TYR A 28 -18.03 2.36 1.31
C TYR A 28 -17.87 3.38 2.45
N TRP A 29 -18.61 4.46 2.37
CA TRP A 29 -18.55 5.54 3.33
C TRP A 29 -19.85 5.61 4.12
N GLN A 30 -19.74 5.92 5.39
CA GLN A 30 -20.90 6.30 6.20
C GLN A 30 -21.30 7.74 5.86
N GLU A 31 -22.59 8.03 5.94
CA GLU A 31 -23.09 9.38 5.78
C GLU A 31 -22.40 10.34 6.75
N SER A 32 -22.07 11.55 6.26
CA SER A 32 -21.41 12.62 7.03
C SER A 32 -19.95 12.38 7.43
N SER A 33 -19.22 11.51 6.75
CA SER A 33 -17.77 11.37 6.99
C SER A 33 -16.96 12.43 6.24
N LYS A 34 -15.99 13.05 6.93
CA LYS A 34 -14.94 13.87 6.30
C LYS A 34 -13.72 13.01 6.10
N GLN A 35 -13.12 13.08 4.93
CA GLN A 35 -11.90 12.35 4.60
C GLN A 35 -10.91 13.26 3.87
N ILE A 36 -9.64 12.97 4.03
CA ILE A 36 -8.55 13.56 3.25
C ILE A 36 -7.88 12.43 2.50
N SER A 37 -7.74 12.57 1.19
CA SER A 37 -7.05 11.59 0.36
C SER A 37 -5.71 12.15 -0.10
N LEU A 38 -4.62 11.45 0.22
CA LEU A 38 -3.29 11.78 -0.24
C LEU A 38 -2.91 10.83 -1.38
N LEU A 39 -2.74 11.39 -2.58
CA LEU A 39 -2.33 10.64 -3.76
C LEU A 39 -0.81 10.77 -3.93
N LEU A 40 -0.11 9.64 -3.85
CA LEU A 40 1.33 9.60 -4.02
C LEU A 40 1.70 8.92 -5.34
N PRO A 41 2.59 9.52 -6.14
CA PRO A 41 3.18 8.82 -7.28
C PRO A 41 3.87 7.55 -6.81
N ARG A 42 3.66 6.44 -7.52
CA ARG A 42 4.30 5.15 -7.18
C ARG A 42 5.84 5.28 -7.17
N THR A 43 6.40 6.06 -8.08
CA THR A 43 7.84 6.32 -8.14
C THR A 43 8.39 6.94 -6.87
N LEU A 44 7.62 7.82 -6.22
CA LEU A 44 8.01 8.40 -4.92
C LEU A 44 8.04 7.31 -3.84
N LEU A 45 7.03 6.45 -3.78
CA LEU A 45 7.00 5.36 -2.81
C LEU A 45 8.14 4.35 -3.05
N GLU A 46 8.44 4.01 -4.29
CA GLU A 46 9.54 3.11 -4.65
C GLU A 46 10.91 3.65 -4.21
N GLN A 47 11.12 4.96 -4.20
CA GLN A 47 12.34 5.58 -3.66
C GLN A 47 12.48 5.36 -2.15
N TYR A 48 11.38 5.45 -1.41
CA TYR A 48 11.38 5.27 0.05
C TYR A 48 11.24 3.81 0.49
N PHE A 49 10.74 2.94 -0.39
CA PHE A 49 10.50 1.51 -0.17
C PHE A 49 11.10 0.67 -1.32
N PRO A 50 12.43 0.72 -1.56
CA PRO A 50 13.05 0.16 -2.76
C PRO A 50 12.91 -1.36 -2.92
N HIS A 51 12.55 -2.07 -1.85
CA HIS A 51 12.40 -3.53 -1.85
C HIS A 51 11.00 -3.99 -1.46
N GLN A 52 10.06 -3.06 -1.36
CA GLN A 52 8.72 -3.35 -0.88
C GLN A 52 7.69 -2.78 -1.86
N LYS A 53 6.79 -3.64 -2.30
CA LYS A 53 5.54 -3.15 -2.90
C LYS A 53 4.67 -2.69 -1.73
N PRO A 54 4.16 -1.45 -1.73
CA PRO A 54 3.22 -1.03 -0.70
C PRO A 54 2.06 -2.02 -0.68
N VAL A 55 1.81 -2.60 0.49
CA VAL A 55 0.72 -3.56 0.67
C VAL A 55 -0.58 -2.77 0.54
N CYS A 56 -1.22 -2.91 -0.60
CA CYS A 56 -2.47 -2.24 -0.91
C CYS A 56 -3.64 -3.02 -0.30
N ALA A 57 -4.70 -2.31 0.06
CA ALA A 57 -5.86 -2.79 0.82
C ALA A 57 -5.59 -3.02 2.33
N GLU A 58 -4.47 -2.56 2.86
CA GLU A 58 -4.29 -2.54 4.31
C GLU A 58 -5.01 -1.34 4.95
N ARG A 59 -5.57 -1.61 6.13
CA ARG A 59 -6.14 -0.59 7.00
C ARG A 59 -5.17 -0.34 8.14
N LEU A 60 -4.58 0.83 8.18
CA LEU A 60 -3.75 1.25 9.30
C LEU A 60 -4.66 1.80 10.40
N ASP A 61 -4.34 1.45 11.64
CA ASP A 61 -5.04 1.99 12.81
C ASP A 61 -4.72 3.48 12.95
N ALA A 62 -5.76 4.31 13.00
CA ALA A 62 -5.62 5.74 13.13
C ALA A 62 -5.02 6.18 14.48
N ASP A 63 -5.08 5.32 15.51
CA ASP A 63 -4.53 5.59 16.83
C ASP A 63 -3.02 5.37 16.92
N LEU A 64 -2.40 4.82 15.89
CA LEU A 64 -0.94 4.70 15.84
C LEU A 64 -0.28 6.09 15.82
N PRO A 65 0.71 6.35 16.71
CA PRO A 65 1.32 7.67 16.84
C PRO A 65 1.86 8.23 15.52
N MET A 66 2.47 7.40 14.68
CA MET A 66 3.02 7.84 13.38
C MET A 66 1.92 8.17 12.38
N VAL A 67 0.80 7.47 12.42
CA VAL A 67 -0.39 7.77 11.61
C VAL A 67 -1.01 9.09 12.02
N GLN A 68 -1.14 9.33 13.33
CA GLN A 68 -1.64 10.60 13.85
C GLN A 68 -0.74 11.79 13.50
N LEU A 69 0.59 11.63 13.60
CA LEU A 69 1.55 12.66 13.22
C LEU A 69 1.47 12.96 11.72
N SER A 70 1.39 11.93 10.87
CA SER A 70 1.20 12.09 9.43
C SER A 70 -0.10 12.82 9.11
N HIS A 71 -1.19 12.49 9.79
CA HIS A 71 -2.49 13.15 9.61
C HIS A 71 -2.44 14.64 9.99
N ARG A 72 -1.84 14.97 11.14
CA ARG A 72 -1.68 16.37 11.58
C ARG A 72 -0.82 17.17 10.60
N LEU A 73 0.30 16.59 10.15
CA LEU A 73 1.16 17.23 9.17
C LEU A 73 0.41 17.51 7.86
N LEU A 74 -0.40 16.56 7.40
CA LEU A 74 -1.24 16.74 6.22
C LEU A 74 -2.26 17.86 6.40
N GLN A 75 -2.98 17.88 7.53
CA GLN A 75 -3.96 18.92 7.82
C GLN A 75 -3.32 20.30 7.89
N GLU A 76 -2.20 20.46 8.60
CA GLU A 76 -1.48 21.73 8.69
C GLU A 76 -0.96 22.17 7.31
N SER A 77 -0.43 21.27 6.51
CA SER A 77 0.03 21.59 5.15
C SER A 77 -1.12 22.07 4.25
N MET A 78 -2.30 21.45 4.35
CA MET A 78 -3.46 21.85 3.56
C MET A 78 -4.05 23.20 4.01
N ASN A 79 -3.95 23.53 5.28
CA ASN A 79 -4.50 24.76 5.86
C ASN A 79 -3.53 25.96 5.77
N ASN A 80 -2.30 25.74 5.33
CA ASN A 80 -1.30 26.79 5.24
C ASN A 80 -1.06 27.23 3.77
N PRO A 81 -1.73 28.31 3.31
CA PRO A 81 -1.60 28.77 1.94
C PRO A 81 -0.25 29.45 1.65
N ALA A 82 0.58 29.68 2.68
CA ALA A 82 1.89 30.30 2.54
C ALA A 82 3.01 29.29 2.22
N LEU A 83 2.72 27.98 2.24
CA LEU A 83 3.72 26.96 1.89
C LEU A 83 4.15 27.11 0.43
N SER A 84 5.44 27.24 0.22
CA SER A 84 6.06 27.16 -1.10
C SER A 84 5.97 25.71 -1.65
N GLU A 85 6.22 25.55 -2.94
CA GLU A 85 6.28 24.24 -3.58
C GLU A 85 7.32 23.33 -2.91
N THR A 86 8.51 23.84 -2.65
CA THR A 86 9.60 23.11 -1.99
C THR A 86 9.23 22.66 -0.57
N GLU A 87 8.55 23.52 0.20
CA GLU A 87 8.09 23.17 1.56
C GLU A 87 6.98 22.13 1.52
N SER A 88 6.07 22.23 0.55
CA SER A 88 5.01 21.23 0.33
C SER A 88 5.58 19.86 -0.04
N GLU A 89 6.61 19.84 -0.89
CA GLU A 89 7.32 18.61 -1.25
C GLU A 89 8.04 18.00 -0.03
N ALA A 90 8.71 18.82 0.78
CA ALA A 90 9.36 18.38 2.01
C ALA A 90 8.34 17.81 3.03
N ALA A 91 7.17 18.44 3.17
CA ALA A 91 6.10 17.94 4.01
C ALA A 91 5.57 16.59 3.52
N LEU A 92 5.42 16.40 2.20
CA LEU A 92 5.01 15.14 1.59
C LEU A 92 6.03 14.03 1.87
N GLN A 93 7.32 14.32 1.70
CA GLN A 93 8.40 13.38 2.01
C GLN A 93 8.41 12.99 3.49
N ALA A 94 8.21 13.95 4.39
CA ALA A 94 8.12 13.70 5.82
C ALA A 94 6.92 12.78 6.16
N MET A 95 5.77 12.96 5.53
CA MET A 95 4.61 12.07 5.70
C MET A 95 4.92 10.63 5.30
N VAL A 96 5.58 10.43 4.16
CA VAL A 96 5.99 9.09 3.71
C VAL A 96 6.97 8.46 4.71
N CYS A 97 7.94 9.24 5.23
CA CYS A 97 8.88 8.77 6.25
C CYS A 97 8.20 8.38 7.56
N LEU A 98 7.19 9.14 8.01
CA LEU A 98 6.40 8.82 9.22
C LEU A 98 5.61 7.52 9.07
N LEU A 99 5.08 7.23 7.90
CA LEU A 99 4.31 6.00 7.63
C LEU A 99 5.19 4.77 7.44
N ARG A 100 6.46 4.96 7.08
CA ARG A 100 7.39 3.85 6.83
C ARG A 100 7.47 2.81 7.96
N PRO A 101 7.73 3.16 9.24
CA PRO A 101 7.83 2.17 10.31
C PRO A 101 6.51 1.42 10.53
N VAL A 102 5.37 2.06 10.30
CA VAL A 102 4.05 1.43 10.47
C VAL A 102 3.81 0.38 9.39
N LEU A 103 4.16 0.69 8.16
CA LEU A 103 4.06 -0.23 7.03
C LEU A 103 5.03 -1.42 7.19
N HIS A 104 6.24 -1.18 7.69
CA HIS A 104 7.23 -2.23 7.97
C HIS A 104 6.85 -3.16 9.12
N GLN A 105 6.30 -2.62 10.22
CA GLN A 105 5.94 -3.45 11.38
C GLN A 105 4.90 -4.52 11.05
N ARG A 106 3.96 -4.23 10.16
CA ARG A 106 2.94 -5.19 9.76
C ARG A 106 3.47 -6.35 8.94
N GLU A 107 4.47 -6.12 8.10
CA GLU A 107 5.14 -7.22 7.40
C GLU A 107 5.81 -8.23 8.34
N SER A 108 6.31 -7.77 9.49
CA SER A 108 6.94 -8.64 10.48
C SER A 108 5.92 -9.43 11.32
N VAL A 109 4.69 -8.93 11.46
CA VAL A 109 3.63 -9.53 12.30
C VAL A 109 2.78 -10.53 11.49
N GLN A 110 2.71 -10.41 10.17
CA GLN A 110 1.95 -11.36 9.37
C GLN A 110 2.59 -12.76 9.40
N PRO A 111 1.78 -13.83 9.55
CA PRO A 111 2.26 -15.20 9.42
C PRO A 111 3.00 -15.40 8.10
N ARG A 112 4.08 -16.19 8.12
CA ARG A 112 4.88 -16.49 6.91
C ARG A 112 4.02 -16.99 5.75
N SER A 113 2.99 -17.78 6.05
CA SER A 113 2.02 -18.29 5.08
C SER A 113 1.21 -17.18 4.40
N GLU A 114 0.78 -16.18 5.15
CA GLU A 114 0.01 -15.05 4.62
C GLU A 114 0.88 -14.16 3.71
N ARG A 115 2.09 -13.84 4.16
CA ARG A 115 3.07 -13.11 3.32
C ARG A 115 3.37 -13.84 2.02
N GLN A 116 3.49 -15.16 2.08
CA GLN A 116 3.78 -15.99 0.92
C GLN A 116 2.57 -16.03 -0.04
N PHE A 117 1.35 -16.10 0.50
CA PHE A 117 0.11 -16.00 -0.27
C PHE A 117 0.01 -14.65 -1.00
N GLN A 118 0.25 -13.55 -0.30
CA GLN A 118 0.22 -12.22 -0.92
C GLN A 118 1.27 -12.06 -2.03
N LYS A 119 2.47 -12.62 -1.86
CA LYS A 119 3.49 -12.62 -2.92
C LYS A 119 3.01 -13.35 -4.17
N VAL A 120 2.37 -14.51 -3.99
CA VAL A 120 1.82 -15.29 -5.11
C VAL A 120 0.70 -14.53 -5.81
N VAL A 121 -0.24 -13.97 -5.07
CA VAL A 121 -1.34 -13.17 -5.63
C VAL A 121 -0.80 -11.97 -6.40
N THR A 122 0.16 -11.24 -5.82
CA THR A 122 0.79 -10.10 -6.51
C THR A 122 1.48 -10.52 -7.80
N LEU A 123 2.21 -11.66 -7.79
CA LEU A 123 2.89 -12.18 -8.98
C LEU A 123 1.88 -12.54 -10.09
N ILE A 124 0.75 -13.15 -9.72
CA ILE A 124 -0.33 -13.48 -10.65
C ILE A 124 -0.92 -12.20 -11.24
N ASP A 125 -1.28 -11.23 -10.41
CA ASP A 125 -1.88 -9.97 -10.84
C ASP A 125 -0.96 -9.16 -11.78
N ASP A 126 0.34 -9.14 -11.48
CA ASP A 126 1.33 -8.43 -12.28
C ASP A 126 1.52 -9.05 -13.68
N ASN A 127 1.25 -10.35 -13.81
CA ASN A 127 1.48 -11.13 -15.02
C ASN A 127 0.21 -11.75 -15.63
N ILE A 128 -0.97 -11.27 -15.23
CA ILE A 128 -2.26 -11.89 -15.60
C ILE A 128 -2.52 -11.94 -17.12
N ARG A 129 -1.83 -11.10 -17.88
CA ARG A 129 -1.93 -11.05 -19.35
C ARG A 129 -0.80 -11.77 -20.07
N GLU A 130 0.13 -12.34 -19.32
CA GLU A 130 1.31 -12.99 -19.89
C GLU A 130 1.05 -14.50 -20.07
N GLU A 131 1.44 -15.03 -21.22
CA GLU A 131 1.28 -16.47 -21.53
C GLU A 131 2.14 -17.38 -20.63
N ILE A 132 3.13 -16.78 -19.97
CA ILE A 132 4.03 -17.47 -19.05
C ILE A 132 3.35 -17.86 -17.72
N LEU A 133 2.17 -17.33 -17.42
CA LEU A 133 1.47 -17.54 -16.17
C LEU A 133 0.96 -18.99 -16.03
N ARG A 134 1.84 -19.86 -15.53
CA ARG A 134 1.55 -21.28 -15.26
C ARG A 134 1.93 -21.62 -13.82
N PRO A 135 1.27 -22.63 -13.20
CA PRO A 135 1.57 -23.02 -11.82
C PRO A 135 3.05 -23.32 -11.56
N GLU A 136 3.72 -23.94 -12.52
CA GLU A 136 5.14 -24.29 -12.44
C GLU A 136 6.03 -23.05 -12.41
N TRP A 137 5.72 -22.06 -13.23
CA TRP A 137 6.44 -20.79 -13.26
C TRP A 137 6.21 -19.99 -11.96
N ILE A 138 4.95 -19.89 -11.49
CA ILE A 138 4.61 -19.22 -10.23
C ILE A 138 5.36 -19.87 -9.06
N ALA A 139 5.37 -21.20 -9.01
CA ALA A 139 6.06 -21.96 -7.97
C ALA A 139 7.58 -21.71 -7.99
N GLY A 140 8.19 -21.63 -9.18
CA GLY A 140 9.60 -21.30 -9.37
C GLY A 140 9.94 -19.89 -8.87
N GLU A 141 9.18 -18.87 -9.32
CA GLU A 141 9.39 -17.47 -8.94
C GLU A 141 9.18 -17.20 -7.44
N THR A 142 8.34 -18.00 -6.79
CA THR A 142 8.03 -17.85 -5.36
C THR A 142 8.81 -18.81 -4.45
N GLY A 143 9.68 -19.65 -5.02
CA GLY A 143 10.53 -20.61 -4.30
C GLY A 143 9.73 -21.69 -3.56
N MET A 144 8.60 -22.13 -4.12
CA MET A 144 7.76 -23.19 -3.53
C MET A 144 7.52 -24.33 -4.52
N SER A 145 7.00 -25.46 -4.00
CA SER A 145 6.55 -26.54 -4.87
C SER A 145 5.13 -26.23 -5.41
N VAL A 146 4.81 -26.75 -6.61
CA VAL A 146 3.46 -26.67 -7.21
C VAL A 146 2.40 -27.22 -6.25
N ARG A 147 2.70 -28.32 -5.54
CA ARG A 147 1.82 -28.89 -4.52
C ARG A 147 1.53 -27.90 -3.38
N SER A 148 2.56 -27.17 -2.92
CA SER A 148 2.42 -26.16 -1.87
C SER A 148 1.58 -24.96 -2.36
N LEU A 149 1.76 -24.60 -3.64
CA LEU A 149 0.96 -23.55 -4.27
C LEU A 149 -0.53 -23.93 -4.26
N TYR A 150 -0.90 -25.11 -4.75
CA TYR A 150 -2.30 -25.57 -4.76
C TYR A 150 -2.90 -25.65 -3.35
N ARG A 151 -2.15 -26.19 -2.37
CA ARG A 151 -2.60 -26.25 -0.97
C ARG A 151 -2.89 -24.87 -0.40
N MET A 152 -2.04 -23.89 -0.70
CA MET A 152 -2.21 -22.52 -0.24
C MET A 152 -3.53 -21.88 -0.70
N PHE A 153 -4.00 -22.20 -1.91
CA PHE A 153 -5.28 -21.73 -2.43
C PHE A 153 -6.48 -22.57 -1.97
N ALA A 154 -6.27 -23.83 -1.60
CA ALA A 154 -7.33 -24.68 -1.08
C ALA A 154 -7.73 -24.32 0.36
N ASP A 155 -6.81 -23.72 1.12
CA ASP A 155 -7.01 -23.33 2.53
C ASP A 155 -7.63 -21.90 2.68
N LYS A 156 -7.95 -21.22 1.56
CA LYS A 156 -8.56 -19.88 1.51
C LYS A 156 -9.96 -19.91 0.92
#